data_2a353ccc973962fa12200aed4300b183
#
_entry.id   2a353ccc973962fa12200aed4300b183
#
_cell.length_a   1.000
_cell.length_b   1.000
_cell.length_c   1.000
_cell.angle_alpha   90.00
_cell.angle_beta   90.00
_cell.angle_gamma   90.00
#
_symmetry.space_group_name_H-M   'P 1'
#
loop_
_entity.id
_entity.type
_entity.pdbx_description
1 polymer ?
#
loop_
_entity_poly.entity_id
_entity_poly.type
_entity_poly.pdbx_seq_one_letter_code
_entity_poly.pdbx_strand_id
1 'polypeptide(L)'
;MTSTKFIQNKTALITLIAACLVVLISLGVRQTFGLFFSDFKNDLDISLTESGLAVGLQMLMWGLSGPIFGAIADKYGGHKAIMLAFVFYILGIYFLYSGPNTGIFFQIDMGLLVGIGLGGTAISIPMSIVGKHFPLSN
;
A
#
# COMPACT_ATOMS: atom_id res chain seq x y z
N MET A 1 -37.44 13.65 0.03
CA MET A 1 -36.62 12.67 0.80
C MET A 1 -35.81 11.69 -0.08
N THR A 2 -36.03 11.61 -1.38
CA THR A 2 -35.39 10.67 -2.33
C THR A 2 -34.06 11.14 -2.91
N SER A 3 -33.85 12.43 -3.12
CA SER A 3 -32.65 12.96 -3.78
C SER A 3 -31.37 12.81 -2.93
N THR A 4 -31.46 13.04 -1.63
CA THR A 4 -30.31 12.97 -0.71
C THR A 4 -29.81 11.53 -0.53
N LYS A 5 -30.72 10.56 -0.46
CA LYS A 5 -30.35 9.13 -0.41
C LYS A 5 -29.67 8.68 -1.72
N PHE A 6 -30.11 9.19 -2.86
CA PHE A 6 -29.53 8.82 -4.16
C PHE A 6 -28.10 9.38 -4.33
N ILE A 7 -27.86 10.62 -3.89
CA ILE A 7 -26.51 11.23 -3.90
C ILE A 7 -25.59 10.49 -2.91
N GLN A 8 -26.09 10.18 -1.73
CA GLN A 8 -25.35 9.43 -0.71
C GLN A 8 -24.94 8.05 -1.20
N ASN A 9 -25.83 7.33 -1.90
CA ASN A 9 -25.53 6.02 -2.52
C ASN A 9 -24.49 6.11 -3.64
N LYS A 10 -24.52 7.17 -4.47
CA LYS A 10 -23.50 7.38 -5.51
C LYS A 10 -22.13 7.65 -4.92
N THR A 11 -22.04 8.51 -3.92
CA THR A 11 -20.77 8.83 -3.25
C THR A 11 -20.21 7.59 -2.55
N ALA A 12 -21.04 6.81 -1.86
CA ALA A 12 -20.65 5.57 -1.22
C ALA A 12 -20.12 4.54 -2.25
N LEU A 13 -20.78 4.39 -3.40
CA LEU A 13 -20.35 3.49 -4.46
C LEU A 13 -19.00 3.93 -5.07
N ILE A 14 -18.82 5.22 -5.34
CA ILE A 14 -17.56 5.76 -5.86
C ILE A 14 -16.42 5.51 -4.85
N THR A 15 -16.69 5.77 -3.57
CA THR A 15 -15.71 5.53 -2.50
C THR A 15 -15.33 4.05 -2.40
N LEU A 16 -16.29 3.16 -2.53
CA LEU A 16 -16.06 1.72 -2.54
C LEU A 16 -15.18 1.30 -3.72
N ILE A 17 -15.51 1.74 -4.93
CA ILE A 17 -14.73 1.43 -6.13
C ILE A 17 -13.32 1.98 -6.00
N ALA A 18 -13.16 3.23 -5.56
CA ALA A 18 -11.84 3.83 -5.36
C ALA A 18 -11.01 3.06 -4.31
N ALA A 19 -11.61 2.67 -3.19
CA ALA A 19 -10.96 1.87 -2.17
C ALA A 19 -10.52 0.49 -2.71
N CYS A 20 -11.38 -0.17 -3.48
CA CYS A 20 -11.05 -1.45 -4.12
C CYS A 20 -9.89 -1.30 -5.12
N LEU A 21 -9.86 -0.24 -5.92
CA LEU A 21 -8.78 0.03 -6.86
C LEU A 21 -7.45 0.29 -6.13
N VAL A 22 -7.45 1.06 -5.05
CA VAL A 22 -6.26 1.30 -4.23
C VAL A 22 -5.69 -0.02 -3.70
N VAL A 23 -6.53 -0.86 -3.11
CA VAL A 23 -6.12 -2.17 -2.58
C VAL A 23 -5.63 -3.08 -3.68
N LEU A 24 -6.34 -3.16 -4.81
CA LEU A 24 -6.00 -4.01 -5.95
C LEU A 24 -4.64 -3.62 -6.53
N ILE A 25 -4.38 -2.32 -6.75
CA ILE A 25 -3.12 -1.85 -7.30
C ILE A 25 -1.98 -2.12 -6.29
N SER A 26 -2.17 -1.75 -5.03
CA SER A 26 -1.12 -1.89 -4.00
C SER A 26 -0.73 -3.34 -3.77
N LEU A 27 -1.70 -4.24 -3.60
CA LEU A 27 -1.43 -5.66 -3.39
C LEU A 27 -1.07 -6.38 -4.69
N GLY A 28 -1.66 -5.97 -5.82
CA GLY A 28 -1.36 -6.55 -7.14
C GLY A 28 0.10 -6.34 -7.52
N VAL A 29 0.59 -5.11 -7.46
CA VAL A 29 2.01 -4.79 -7.70
C VAL A 29 2.90 -5.60 -6.76
N ARG A 30 2.58 -5.63 -5.47
CA ARG A 30 3.34 -6.42 -4.48
C ARG A 30 3.43 -7.90 -4.85
N GLN A 31 2.32 -8.51 -5.27
CA GLN A 31 2.29 -9.94 -5.59
C GLN A 31 3.08 -10.28 -6.85
N THR A 32 3.17 -9.38 -7.82
CA THR A 32 3.97 -9.58 -9.03
C THR A 32 5.47 -9.66 -8.75
N PHE A 33 5.98 -9.03 -7.68
CA PHE A 33 7.41 -9.10 -7.34
C PHE A 33 7.91 -10.54 -7.13
N GLY A 34 7.07 -11.44 -6.61
CA GLY A 34 7.42 -12.84 -6.46
C GLY A 34 7.77 -13.55 -7.77
N LEU A 35 7.16 -13.11 -8.88
CA LEU A 35 7.41 -13.65 -10.21
C LEU A 35 8.77 -13.22 -10.78
N PHE A 36 9.29 -12.08 -10.35
CA PHE A 36 10.54 -11.49 -10.83
C PHE A 36 11.78 -11.85 -9.99
N PHE A 37 11.64 -12.71 -8.98
CA PHE A 37 12.81 -13.07 -8.13
C PHE A 37 13.93 -13.75 -8.92
N SER A 38 13.61 -14.55 -9.95
CA SER A 38 14.61 -15.13 -10.83
C SER A 38 15.32 -14.07 -11.68
N ASP A 39 14.58 -13.07 -12.14
CA ASP A 39 15.12 -11.98 -12.96
C ASP A 39 15.99 -11.06 -12.12
N PHE A 40 15.58 -10.73 -10.89
CA PHE A 40 16.38 -9.97 -9.93
C PHE A 40 17.72 -10.64 -9.62
N LYS A 41 17.72 -11.99 -9.51
CA LYS A 41 18.96 -12.76 -9.34
C LYS A 41 19.86 -12.68 -10.56
N ASN A 42 19.28 -12.78 -11.75
CA ASN A 42 20.07 -12.87 -13.00
C ASN A 42 20.55 -11.50 -13.49
N ASP A 43 19.71 -10.47 -13.37
CA ASP A 43 19.96 -9.15 -13.95
C ASP A 43 20.58 -8.16 -12.94
N LEU A 44 20.26 -8.31 -11.65
CA LEU A 44 20.71 -7.39 -10.59
C LEU A 44 21.72 -8.04 -9.62
N ASP A 45 22.07 -9.31 -9.83
CA ASP A 45 22.94 -10.10 -8.93
C ASP A 45 22.46 -10.12 -7.46
N ILE A 46 21.14 -10.03 -7.27
CA ILE A 46 20.49 -10.07 -5.95
C ILE A 46 20.21 -11.52 -5.60
N SER A 47 20.79 -12.01 -4.51
CA SER A 47 20.60 -13.38 -4.05
C SER A 47 19.15 -13.62 -3.60
N LEU A 48 18.72 -14.89 -3.62
CA LEU A 48 17.42 -15.30 -3.10
C LEU A 48 17.27 -14.98 -1.61
N THR A 49 18.37 -15.02 -0.85
CA THR A 49 18.38 -14.65 0.56
C THR A 49 18.12 -13.16 0.76
N GLU A 50 18.72 -12.29 -0.03
CA GLU A 50 18.49 -10.84 0.01
C GLU A 50 17.05 -10.49 -0.39
N SER A 51 16.52 -11.16 -1.41
CA SER A 51 15.10 -11.04 -1.79
C SER A 51 14.16 -11.48 -0.68
N GLY A 52 14.45 -12.58 -0.02
CA GLY A 52 13.69 -13.07 1.14
C GLY A 52 13.74 -12.11 2.32
N LEU A 53 14.91 -11.53 2.63
CA LEU A 53 15.06 -10.51 3.67
C LEU A 53 14.27 -9.24 3.32
N ALA A 54 14.27 -8.80 2.07
CA ALA A 54 13.49 -7.66 1.62
C ALA A 54 11.98 -7.89 1.85
N VAL A 55 11.46 -9.08 1.52
CA VAL A 55 10.06 -9.44 1.77
C VAL A 55 9.76 -9.52 3.27
N GLY A 56 10.66 -10.08 4.06
CA GLY A 56 10.51 -10.13 5.52
C GLY A 56 10.47 -8.73 6.14
N LEU A 57 11.38 -7.85 5.72
CA LEU A 57 11.40 -6.44 6.12
C LEU A 57 10.13 -5.69 5.68
N GLN A 58 9.65 -5.96 4.45
CA GLN A 58 8.41 -5.40 3.94
C GLN A 58 7.21 -5.77 4.81
N MET A 59 7.08 -7.03 5.22
CA MET A 59 6.01 -7.48 6.11
C MET A 59 6.09 -6.81 7.47
N LEU A 60 7.29 -6.68 8.03
CA LEU A 60 7.52 -6.01 9.30
C LEU A 60 7.12 -4.52 9.21
N MET A 61 7.59 -3.81 8.19
CA MET A 61 7.28 -2.41 7.98
C MET A 61 5.80 -2.18 7.70
N TRP A 62 5.14 -3.05 6.96
CA TRP A 62 3.70 -3.03 6.75
C TRP A 62 2.94 -3.12 8.09
N GLY A 63 3.31 -4.08 8.93
CA GLY A 63 2.69 -4.25 10.26
C GLY A 63 2.91 -3.04 11.17
N LEU A 64 4.12 -2.50 11.23
CA LEU A 64 4.47 -1.35 12.08
C LEU A 64 3.87 -0.03 11.59
N SER A 65 3.82 0.19 10.29
CA SER A 65 3.31 1.44 9.71
C SER A 65 1.78 1.52 9.71
N GLY A 66 1.07 0.40 9.71
CA GLY A 66 -0.39 0.36 9.74
C GLY A 66 -1.02 1.19 10.86
N PRO A 67 -0.67 0.99 12.13
CA PRO A 67 -1.15 1.82 13.25
C PRO A 67 -0.79 3.30 13.11
N ILE A 68 0.38 3.63 12.57
CA ILE A 68 0.83 5.01 12.35
C ILE A 68 -0.08 5.69 11.32
N PHE A 69 -0.30 5.05 10.18
CA PHE A 69 -1.22 5.57 9.17
C PHE A 69 -2.67 5.58 9.65
N GLY A 70 -3.08 4.64 10.51
CA GLY A 70 -4.36 4.67 11.21
C GLY A 70 -4.53 5.93 12.03
N ALA A 71 -3.56 6.26 12.88
CA ALA A 71 -3.58 7.48 13.68
C ALA A 71 -3.57 8.77 12.82
N ILE A 72 -2.83 8.78 11.70
CA ILE A 72 -2.86 9.89 10.74
C ILE A 72 -4.24 9.99 10.09
N ALA A 73 -4.87 8.88 9.72
CA ALA A 73 -6.20 8.86 9.13
C ALA A 73 -7.28 9.37 10.10
N ASP A 74 -7.16 9.04 11.38
CA ASP A 74 -8.09 9.52 12.41
C ASP A 74 -7.95 11.02 12.66
N LYS A 75 -6.72 11.54 12.65
CA LYS A 75 -6.44 12.96 12.92
C LYS A 75 -6.64 13.86 11.71
N TYR A 76 -6.19 13.44 10.53
CA TYR A 76 -6.13 14.29 9.34
C TYR A 76 -7.07 13.84 8.21
N GLY A 77 -7.72 12.69 8.37
CA GLY A 77 -8.60 12.08 7.39
C GLY A 77 -7.92 11.01 6.53
N GLY A 78 -8.68 9.98 6.17
CA GLY A 78 -8.16 8.81 5.46
C GLY A 78 -7.53 9.11 4.12
N HIS A 79 -8.04 10.10 3.36
CA HIS A 79 -7.46 10.49 2.07
C HIS A 79 -6.01 10.96 2.19
N LYS A 80 -5.71 11.80 3.19
CA LYS A 80 -4.36 12.31 3.42
C LYS A 80 -3.40 11.20 3.84
N ALA A 81 -3.87 10.27 4.66
CA ALA A 81 -3.09 9.11 5.07
C ALA A 81 -2.75 8.21 3.87
N ILE A 82 -3.72 7.93 2.99
CA ILE A 82 -3.49 7.14 1.76
C ILE A 82 -2.53 7.87 0.82
N MET A 83 -2.70 9.18 0.60
CA MET A 83 -1.80 9.95 -0.26
C MET A 83 -0.35 9.92 0.26
N LEU A 84 -0.15 10.09 1.57
CA LEU A 84 1.18 10.00 2.18
C LEU A 84 1.78 8.60 2.02
N ALA A 85 0.99 7.56 2.23
CA ALA A 85 1.41 6.17 2.04
C ALA A 85 1.79 5.88 0.57
N PHE A 86 1.03 6.42 -0.39
CA PHE A 86 1.36 6.32 -1.81
C PHE A 86 2.69 6.98 -2.16
N VAL A 87 3.04 8.11 -1.53
CA VAL A 87 4.35 8.75 -1.75
C VAL A 87 5.47 7.79 -1.38
N PHE A 88 5.41 7.13 -0.21
CA PHE A 88 6.40 6.13 0.18
C PHE A 88 6.43 4.94 -0.78
N TYR A 89 5.27 4.48 -1.22
CA TYR A 89 5.14 3.37 -2.16
C TYR A 89 5.79 3.68 -3.52
N ILE A 90 5.48 4.86 -4.08
CA ILE A 90 6.03 5.30 -5.38
C ILE A 90 7.53 5.55 -5.27
N LEU A 91 8.00 6.17 -4.17
CA LEU A 91 9.43 6.38 -3.94
C LEU A 91 10.18 5.05 -3.86
N GLY A 92 9.64 4.05 -3.20
CA GLY A 92 10.24 2.72 -3.15
C GLY A 92 10.40 2.09 -4.53
N ILE A 93 9.34 2.14 -5.35
CA ILE A 93 9.40 1.63 -6.74
C ILE A 93 10.36 2.47 -7.60
N TYR A 94 10.37 3.79 -7.45
CA TYR A 94 11.25 4.68 -8.20
C TYR A 94 12.72 4.41 -7.88
N PHE A 95 13.09 4.29 -6.62
CA PHE A 95 14.46 3.99 -6.22
C PHE A 95 14.88 2.57 -6.61
N LEU A 96 13.95 1.62 -6.57
CA LEU A 96 14.20 0.26 -7.08
C LEU A 96 14.58 0.28 -8.57
N TYR A 97 14.01 1.18 -9.36
CA TYR A 97 14.33 1.34 -10.77
C TYR A 97 15.62 2.13 -11.01
N SER A 98 15.86 3.23 -10.27
CA SER A 98 16.94 4.20 -10.51
C SER A 98 18.12 4.07 -9.56
N GLY A 99 17.99 3.30 -8.49
CA GLY A 99 18.99 3.14 -7.44
C GLY A 99 20.12 2.18 -7.81
N PRO A 100 21.15 2.09 -6.96
CA PRO A 100 22.22 1.12 -7.14
C PRO A 100 21.71 -0.33 -7.00
N ASN A 101 22.11 -1.20 -7.93
CA ASN A 101 21.75 -2.61 -7.94
C ASN A 101 22.56 -3.38 -6.89
N THR A 102 22.26 -3.17 -5.61
CA THR A 102 22.88 -3.90 -4.49
C THR A 102 21.81 -4.42 -3.54
N GLY A 103 22.07 -5.57 -2.91
CA GLY A 103 21.11 -6.21 -2.01
C GLY A 103 20.61 -5.30 -0.88
N ILE A 104 21.48 -4.41 -0.35
CA ILE A 104 21.10 -3.45 0.71
C ILE A 104 20.10 -2.41 0.20
N PHE A 105 20.34 -1.80 -0.97
CA PHE A 105 19.41 -0.84 -1.55
C PHE A 105 18.09 -1.51 -1.92
N PHE A 106 18.13 -2.72 -2.46
CA PHE A 106 16.93 -3.50 -2.72
C PHE A 106 16.09 -3.74 -1.47
N GLN A 107 16.72 -4.04 -0.32
CA GLN A 107 16.02 -4.21 0.96
C GLN A 107 15.41 -2.89 1.46
N ILE A 108 16.10 -1.76 1.28
CA ILE A 108 15.57 -0.44 1.65
C ILE A 108 14.39 -0.06 0.76
N ASP A 109 14.53 -0.20 -0.53
CA ASP A 109 13.53 0.25 -1.50
C ASP A 109 12.28 -0.63 -1.45
N MET A 110 12.46 -1.93 -1.62
CA MET A 110 11.39 -2.93 -1.62
C MET A 110 10.88 -3.25 -0.20
N GLY A 111 11.80 -3.39 0.74
CA GLY A 111 11.47 -3.79 2.11
C GLY A 111 10.93 -2.61 2.92
N LEU A 112 11.72 -1.55 3.07
CA LEU A 112 11.38 -0.44 3.95
C LEU A 112 10.32 0.49 3.30
N LEU A 113 10.62 1.08 2.14
CA LEU A 113 9.76 2.12 1.55
C LEU A 113 8.43 1.56 1.06
N VAL A 114 8.45 0.48 0.29
CA VAL A 114 7.21 -0.16 -0.18
C VAL A 114 6.45 -0.75 1.00
N GLY A 115 7.12 -1.33 2.00
CA GLY A 115 6.50 -1.84 3.22
C GLY A 115 5.76 -0.77 4.02
N ILE A 116 6.36 0.40 4.22
CA ILE A 116 5.72 1.56 4.85
C ILE A 116 4.49 1.99 4.03
N GLY A 117 4.64 2.11 2.71
CA GLY A 117 3.54 2.49 1.83
C GLY A 117 2.35 1.53 1.90
N LEU A 118 2.59 0.23 2.00
CA LEU A 118 1.55 -0.79 2.17
C LEU A 118 0.74 -0.61 3.46
N GLY A 119 1.36 -0.12 4.53
CA GLY A 119 0.66 0.12 5.81
C GLY A 119 -0.52 1.07 5.70
N GLY A 120 -0.44 2.05 4.79
CA GLY A 120 -1.52 3.01 4.56
C GLY A 120 -2.42 2.70 3.35
N THR A 121 -1.97 1.88 2.40
CA THR A 121 -2.71 1.62 1.15
C THR A 121 -3.37 0.25 1.09
N ALA A 122 -2.91 -0.75 1.87
CA ALA A 122 -3.35 -2.12 1.71
C ALA A 122 -4.85 -2.30 2.04
N ILE A 123 -5.22 -2.52 3.29
CA ILE A 123 -6.61 -2.87 3.61
C ILE A 123 -7.23 -1.95 4.66
N SER A 124 -6.51 -1.67 5.75
CA SER A 124 -7.07 -1.06 6.96
C SER A 124 -7.68 0.32 6.73
N ILE A 125 -7.00 1.22 6.03
CA ILE A 125 -7.50 2.58 5.81
C ILE A 125 -8.56 2.64 4.72
N PRO A 126 -8.40 2.00 3.55
CA PRO A 126 -9.49 1.90 2.59
C PRO A 126 -10.78 1.34 3.16
N MET A 127 -10.70 0.27 3.97
CA MET A 127 -11.87 -0.30 4.65
C MET A 127 -12.49 0.66 5.66
N SER A 128 -11.69 1.39 6.43
CA SER A 128 -12.18 2.40 7.37
C SER A 128 -12.95 3.52 6.66
N ILE A 129 -12.47 3.97 5.50
CA ILE A 129 -13.15 4.99 4.69
C ILE A 129 -14.49 4.47 4.16
N VAL A 130 -14.52 3.25 3.64
CA VAL A 130 -15.75 2.61 3.17
C VAL A 130 -16.75 2.44 4.32
N GLY A 131 -16.30 1.97 5.49
CA GLY A 131 -17.15 1.77 6.68
C GLY A 131 -17.87 3.04 7.14
N LYS A 132 -17.28 4.22 6.97
CA LYS A 132 -17.92 5.51 7.28
C LYS A 132 -19.10 5.84 6.36
N HIS A 133 -19.13 5.29 5.15
CA HIS A 133 -20.21 5.51 4.17
C HIS A 133 -21.30 4.42 4.20
N PHE A 134 -21.00 3.28 4.82
CA PHE A 134 -21.93 2.16 5.00
C PHE A 134 -22.08 1.82 6.49
N PRO A 135 -22.71 2.71 7.31
CA PRO A 135 -22.94 2.39 8.70
C PRO A 135 -23.86 1.16 8.78
N LEU A 136 -23.46 0.18 9.60
CA LEU A 136 -24.30 -0.97 9.90
C LEU A 136 -25.60 -0.43 10.53
N SER A 137 -26.71 -0.58 9.80
CA SER A 137 -28.04 -0.32 10.38
C SER A 137 -28.32 -1.41 11.41
N ASN A 138 -28.33 -1.05 12.68
CA ASN A 138 -28.94 -1.84 13.72
C ASN A 138 -30.45 -1.89 13.53
#